data_a19caa4377beda3d2247eae80a2c762b
#
_entry.id   a19caa4377beda3d2247eae80a2c762b
#
_cell.length_a   1.000
_cell.length_b   1.000
_cell.length_c   1.000
_cell.angle_alpha   90.00
_cell.angle_beta   90.00
_cell.angle_gamma   90.00
#
_symmetry.space_group_name_H-M   'P 1'
#
loop_
_entity.id
_entity.type
_entity.pdbx_description
1 polymer ?
#
loop_
_entity_poly.entity_id
_entity_poly.type
_entity_poly.pdbx_seq_one_letter_code
_entity_poly.pdbx_strand_id
1 'polypeptide(L)'
;MDIYQAIGYRLSHATAITLITGTAAIYHGMRPEGGAPCINYFEVGYVPLHWGVLEAPRYQISCRAATPGVAQQLAREVCVLFHNLQGTVDGFDVQRTTIEGKLLLPEPETNLYHVPVDVRFVYNESTVS
;
A
#
# COMPACT_ATOMS: atom_id res chain seq x y z
N MET A 1 -0.06 -8.16 15.71
CA MET A 1 -0.33 -7.72 14.34
C MET A 1 0.92 -7.05 13.78
N ASP A 2 1.36 -7.48 12.61
CA ASP A 2 2.49 -6.83 11.93
C ASP A 2 2.00 -5.67 11.07
N ILE A 3 2.92 -4.77 10.69
CA ILE A 3 2.55 -3.59 9.92
C ILE A 3 1.88 -3.95 8.58
N TYR A 4 2.31 -5.05 7.93
CA TYR A 4 1.69 -5.45 6.67
C TYR A 4 0.21 -5.83 6.87
N GLN A 5 -0.16 -6.36 8.03
CA GLN A 5 -1.55 -6.69 8.32
C GLN A 5 -2.39 -5.42 8.51
N ALA A 6 -1.81 -4.40 9.15
CA ALA A 6 -2.49 -3.12 9.30
C ALA A 6 -2.68 -2.43 7.95
N ILE A 7 -1.68 -2.52 7.06
CA ILE A 7 -1.79 -1.97 5.69
C ILE A 7 -2.93 -2.68 4.94
N GLY A 8 -2.96 -4.01 4.98
CA GLY A 8 -4.01 -4.77 4.32
C GLY A 8 -5.39 -4.48 4.87
N TYR A 9 -5.50 -4.34 6.17
CA TYR A 9 -6.76 -3.98 6.82
C TYR A 9 -7.29 -2.63 6.30
N ARG A 10 -6.42 -1.61 6.27
CA ARG A 10 -6.83 -0.29 5.79
C ARG A 10 -7.23 -0.32 4.33
N LEU A 11 -6.48 -1.03 3.49
CA LEU A 11 -6.81 -1.15 2.06
C LEU A 11 -8.16 -1.85 1.88
N SER A 12 -8.40 -2.95 2.58
CA SER A 12 -9.63 -3.73 2.40
C SER A 12 -10.86 -3.08 3.02
N HIS A 13 -10.66 -2.11 3.91
CA HIS A 13 -11.79 -1.38 4.54
C HIS A 13 -11.96 0.03 3.97
N ALA A 14 -11.19 0.40 2.95
CA ALA A 14 -11.34 1.68 2.26
C ALA A 14 -12.38 1.53 1.15
N THR A 15 -13.56 2.10 1.34
CA THR A 15 -14.69 1.94 0.40
C THR A 15 -14.33 2.39 -1.01
N ALA A 16 -13.61 3.52 -1.14
CA ALA A 16 -13.21 4.03 -2.47
C ALA A 16 -12.31 3.05 -3.22
N ILE A 17 -11.51 2.26 -2.50
CA ILE A 17 -10.64 1.24 -3.10
C ILE A 17 -11.45 -0.02 -3.42
N THR A 18 -12.24 -0.52 -2.47
CA THR A 18 -12.97 -1.77 -2.66
C THR A 18 -14.10 -1.67 -3.68
N LEU A 19 -14.60 -0.47 -3.95
CA LEU A 19 -15.53 -0.27 -5.06
C LEU A 19 -14.88 -0.55 -6.42
N ILE A 20 -13.55 -0.42 -6.51
CA ILE A 20 -12.81 -0.68 -7.75
C ILE A 20 -12.34 -2.13 -7.79
N THR A 21 -11.74 -2.63 -6.71
CA THR A 21 -11.07 -3.94 -6.70
C THR A 21 -11.94 -5.07 -6.18
N GLY A 22 -12.97 -4.76 -5.37
CA GLY A 22 -13.57 -5.75 -4.48
C GLY A 22 -12.64 -6.06 -3.30
N THR A 23 -13.17 -6.71 -2.28
CA THR A 23 -12.39 -7.00 -1.07
C THR A 23 -11.40 -8.15 -1.26
N ALA A 24 -11.64 -9.02 -2.25
CA ALA A 24 -10.81 -10.21 -2.48
C ALA A 24 -9.60 -9.96 -3.36
N ALA A 25 -9.48 -8.79 -3.98
CA ALA A 25 -8.40 -8.50 -4.93
C ALA A 25 -7.31 -7.61 -4.33
N ILE A 26 -7.01 -7.81 -3.05
CA ILE A 26 -5.96 -7.09 -2.31
C ILE A 26 -5.07 -8.16 -1.69
N TYR A 27 -3.82 -8.23 -2.16
CA TYR A 27 -2.91 -9.32 -1.82
C TYR A 27 -1.63 -8.81 -1.14
N HIS A 28 -1.20 -9.51 -0.10
CA HIS A 28 0.14 -9.30 0.47
C HIS A 28 1.13 -10.18 -0.30
N GLY A 29 2.12 -9.56 -0.92
CA GLY A 29 3.11 -10.25 -1.72
C GLY A 29 2.72 -10.31 -3.19
N MET A 30 2.84 -11.49 -3.80
CA MET A 30 2.56 -11.66 -5.22
C MET A 30 1.07 -11.83 -5.47
N ARG A 31 0.59 -11.27 -6.58
CA ARG A 31 -0.79 -11.45 -6.98
C ARG A 31 -0.96 -12.71 -7.82
N PRO A 32 -2.12 -13.39 -7.77
CA PRO A 32 -2.44 -14.44 -8.72
C PRO A 32 -2.63 -13.87 -10.13
N GLU A 33 -2.44 -14.68 -11.14
CA GLU A 33 -2.70 -14.27 -12.52
C GLU A 33 -4.18 -13.91 -12.73
N GLY A 34 -4.41 -12.95 -13.59
CA GLY A 34 -5.75 -12.60 -14.08
C GLY A 34 -6.59 -11.74 -13.16
N GLY A 35 -6.10 -11.33 -12.03
CA GLY A 35 -6.88 -10.56 -11.08
C GLY A 35 -6.75 -9.04 -11.26
N ALA A 36 -7.46 -8.44 -12.20
CA ALA A 36 -7.47 -6.99 -12.38
C ALA A 36 -8.91 -6.47 -12.41
N PRO A 37 -9.18 -5.27 -11.84
CA PRO A 37 -8.27 -4.41 -11.07
C PRO A 37 -7.90 -5.03 -9.73
N CYS A 38 -6.66 -4.82 -9.30
CA CYS A 38 -6.15 -5.42 -8.07
C CYS A 38 -5.05 -4.57 -7.45
N ILE A 39 -4.79 -4.86 -6.18
CA ILE A 39 -3.67 -4.30 -5.43
C ILE A 39 -2.86 -5.45 -4.85
N ASN A 40 -1.54 -5.38 -4.97
CA ASN A 40 -0.66 -6.19 -4.14
C ASN A 40 0.36 -5.26 -3.48
N TYR A 41 0.76 -5.59 -2.26
CA TYR A 41 1.67 -4.74 -1.48
C TYR A 41 2.74 -5.60 -0.82
N PHE A 42 3.95 -5.06 -0.75
CA PHE A 42 5.09 -5.76 -0.17
C PHE A 42 6.17 -4.77 0.23
N GLU A 43 7.00 -5.17 1.18
CA GLU A 43 8.10 -4.33 1.65
C GLU A 43 9.22 -4.31 0.62
N VAL A 44 9.70 -3.11 0.29
CA VAL A 44 10.78 -2.93 -0.69
C VAL A 44 12.01 -2.27 -0.09
N GLY A 45 11.96 -1.82 1.15
CA GLY A 45 13.09 -1.21 1.82
C GLY A 45 12.81 -1.04 3.30
N TYR A 46 13.89 -0.95 4.08
CA TYR A 46 13.80 -0.82 5.52
C TYR A 46 14.99 0.00 6.02
N VAL A 47 14.71 1.01 6.83
CA VAL A 47 15.75 1.79 7.48
C VAL A 47 15.42 1.87 8.97
N PRO A 48 16.26 1.31 9.85
CA PRO A 48 16.05 1.48 11.28
C PRO A 48 16.36 2.94 11.68
N LEU A 49 15.52 3.50 12.53
CA LEU A 49 15.67 4.85 13.02
C LEU A 49 15.81 4.82 14.54
N HIS A 50 16.59 5.77 15.07
CA HIS A 50 16.70 5.96 16.52
C HIS A 50 17.02 4.67 17.29
N TRP A 51 18.01 3.93 16.81
CA TRP A 51 18.50 2.72 17.47
C TRP A 51 17.39 1.70 17.75
N GLY A 52 16.47 1.53 16.80
CA GLY A 52 15.42 0.52 16.88
C GLY A 52 14.15 0.95 17.61
N VAL A 53 14.06 2.19 18.05
CA VAL A 53 12.84 2.70 18.66
C VAL A 53 11.76 2.93 17.60
N LEU A 54 12.16 3.45 16.44
CA LEU A 54 11.26 3.68 15.33
C LEU A 54 11.61 2.75 14.16
N GLU A 55 10.60 2.25 13.52
CA GLU A 55 10.70 1.47 12.29
C GLU A 55 10.30 2.34 11.10
N ALA A 56 10.97 2.16 9.98
CA ALA A 56 10.71 2.95 8.78
C ALA A 56 10.72 2.11 7.51
N PRO A 57 9.87 1.07 7.42
CA PRO A 57 9.78 0.27 6.20
C PRO A 57 9.14 1.06 5.07
N ARG A 58 9.59 0.78 3.85
CA ARG A 58 8.96 1.29 2.65
C ARG A 58 8.22 0.16 1.97
N TYR A 59 6.94 0.37 1.71
CA TYR A 59 6.09 -0.59 1.02
C TYR A 59 5.78 -0.08 -0.37
N GLN A 60 5.81 -0.99 -1.34
CA GLN A 60 5.26 -0.71 -2.66
C GLN A 60 3.84 -1.25 -2.69
N ILE A 61 2.89 -0.37 -2.94
CA ILE A 61 1.49 -0.73 -3.11
C ILE A 61 1.21 -0.64 -4.59
N SER A 62 1.15 -1.80 -5.23
CA SER A 62 1.05 -1.91 -6.69
C SER A 62 -0.41 -1.97 -7.11
N CYS A 63 -0.82 -0.99 -7.90
CA CYS A 63 -2.18 -0.87 -8.42
C CYS A 63 -2.18 -1.26 -9.88
N ARG A 64 -2.97 -2.28 -10.24
CA ARG A 64 -3.05 -2.78 -11.62
C ARG A 64 -4.46 -2.78 -12.12
N ALA A 65 -4.64 -2.41 -13.39
CA ALA A 65 -5.94 -2.40 -14.05
C ALA A 65 -5.78 -2.54 -15.56
N ALA A 66 -6.87 -2.87 -16.23
CA ALA A 66 -6.88 -3.05 -17.69
C ALA A 66 -6.76 -1.74 -18.47
N THR A 67 -7.07 -0.61 -17.82
CA THR A 67 -6.96 0.71 -18.46
C THR A 67 -6.09 1.62 -17.60
N PRO A 68 -5.38 2.59 -18.23
CA PRO A 68 -4.55 3.51 -17.47
C PRO A 68 -5.38 4.40 -16.54
N GLY A 69 -6.59 4.77 -16.94
CA GLY A 69 -7.45 5.60 -16.12
C GLY A 69 -7.85 4.95 -14.80
N VAL A 70 -8.22 3.67 -14.85
CA VAL A 70 -8.60 2.94 -13.63
C VAL A 70 -7.39 2.70 -12.74
N ALA A 71 -6.22 2.37 -13.34
CA ALA A 71 -5.00 2.18 -12.57
C ALA A 71 -4.60 3.47 -11.84
N GLN A 72 -4.68 4.61 -12.51
CA GLN A 72 -4.37 5.90 -11.91
C GLN A 72 -5.38 6.32 -10.85
N GLN A 73 -6.66 6.03 -11.06
CA GLN A 73 -7.69 6.30 -10.06
C GLN A 73 -7.45 5.48 -8.79
N LEU A 74 -7.14 4.20 -8.95
CA LEU A 74 -6.84 3.32 -7.84
C LEU A 74 -5.62 3.82 -7.05
N ALA A 75 -4.56 4.22 -7.76
CA ALA A 75 -3.36 4.77 -7.13
C ALA A 75 -3.66 6.07 -6.38
N ARG A 76 -4.53 6.91 -6.93
CA ARG A 76 -4.94 8.14 -6.25
C ARG A 76 -5.63 7.85 -4.92
N GLU A 77 -6.53 6.86 -4.91
CA GLU A 77 -7.22 6.47 -3.69
C GLU A 77 -6.26 5.90 -2.65
N VAL A 78 -5.24 5.17 -3.08
CA VAL A 78 -4.18 4.68 -2.19
C VAL A 78 -3.40 5.87 -1.60
N CYS A 79 -3.04 6.84 -2.43
CA CYS A 79 -2.34 8.03 -1.95
C CYS A 79 -3.17 8.82 -0.93
N VAL A 80 -4.47 8.98 -1.18
CA VAL A 80 -5.37 9.67 -0.24
C VAL A 80 -5.44 8.92 1.09
N LEU A 81 -5.54 7.60 1.02
CA LEU A 81 -5.64 6.76 2.22
C LEU A 81 -4.41 6.87 3.11
N PHE A 82 -3.22 6.93 2.51
CA PHE A 82 -1.96 6.90 3.25
C PHE A 82 -1.23 8.24 3.31
N HIS A 83 -1.82 9.31 2.77
CA HIS A 83 -1.16 10.61 2.78
C HIS A 83 -1.08 11.17 4.19
N ASN A 84 0.15 11.36 4.67
CA ASN A 84 0.43 12.03 5.95
C ASN A 84 -0.39 11.46 7.11
N LEU A 85 -0.51 10.15 7.16
CA LEU A 85 -1.25 9.45 8.21
C LEU A 85 -0.47 9.52 9.52
N GLN A 86 -1.14 9.87 10.62
CA GLN A 86 -0.54 10.01 11.94
C GLN A 86 -1.47 9.45 13.02
N GLY A 87 -0.90 9.11 14.16
CA GLY A 87 -1.64 8.66 15.32
C GLY A 87 -1.71 7.15 15.42
N THR A 88 -2.60 6.64 16.25
CA THR A 88 -2.79 5.20 16.42
C THR A 88 -3.57 4.65 15.25
N VAL A 89 -2.94 3.78 14.48
CA VAL A 89 -3.52 3.17 13.30
C VAL A 89 -3.44 1.66 13.45
N ASP A 90 -4.58 1.02 13.66
CA ASP A 90 -4.70 -0.43 13.79
C ASP A 90 -3.68 -1.02 14.77
N GLY A 91 -3.50 -0.36 15.93
CA GLY A 91 -2.62 -0.81 16.99
C GLY A 91 -1.18 -0.32 16.91
N PHE A 92 -0.81 0.39 15.84
CA PHE A 92 0.53 0.97 15.69
C PHE A 92 0.50 2.47 15.96
N ASP A 93 1.55 2.96 16.62
CA ASP A 93 1.74 4.39 16.83
C ASP A 93 2.48 4.96 15.62
N VAL A 94 1.72 5.37 14.61
CA VAL A 94 2.27 5.87 13.35
C VAL A 94 2.67 7.32 13.52
N GLN A 95 3.96 7.60 13.38
CA GLN A 95 4.47 8.95 13.44
C GLN A 95 4.17 9.72 12.17
N ARG A 96 4.30 9.05 11.03
CA ARG A 96 4.10 9.68 9.73
C ARG A 96 4.10 8.61 8.63
N THR A 97 3.32 8.86 7.59
CA THR A 97 3.46 8.16 6.30
C THR A 97 3.85 9.17 5.24
N THR A 98 4.65 8.75 4.27
CA THR A 98 5.11 9.62 3.18
C THR A 98 4.99 8.87 1.87
N ILE A 99 4.35 9.51 0.88
CA ILE A 99 4.31 8.98 -0.49
C ILE A 99 5.62 9.36 -1.15
N GLU A 100 6.45 8.36 -1.48
CA GLU A 100 7.79 8.60 -2.01
C GLU A 100 7.88 8.45 -3.53
N GLY A 101 6.88 7.86 -4.16
CA GLY A 101 6.88 7.73 -5.61
C GLY A 101 5.58 7.17 -6.15
N LYS A 102 5.30 7.53 -7.40
CA LYS A 102 4.14 7.03 -8.14
C LYS A 102 4.41 7.23 -9.62
N LEU A 103 4.29 6.15 -10.41
CA LEU A 103 4.57 6.20 -11.84
C LEU A 103 3.69 5.21 -12.59
N LEU A 104 3.03 5.65 -13.67
CA LEU A 104 2.25 4.76 -14.52
C LEU A 104 3.17 3.97 -15.45
N LEU A 105 3.08 2.65 -15.40
CA LEU A 105 3.88 1.74 -16.22
C LEU A 105 2.97 0.78 -16.98
N PRO A 106 3.12 0.67 -18.29
CA PRO A 106 2.46 -0.42 -19.03
C PRO A 106 3.18 -1.74 -18.75
N GLU A 107 2.41 -2.82 -18.66
CA GLU A 107 2.96 -4.18 -18.51
C GLU A 107 2.54 -5.02 -19.73
N PRO A 108 3.35 -5.05 -20.79
CA PRO A 108 2.95 -5.77 -22.02
C PRO A 108 2.70 -7.27 -21.80
N GLU A 109 3.44 -7.89 -20.86
CA GLU A 109 3.32 -9.32 -20.59
C GLU A 109 1.96 -9.71 -20.04
N THR A 110 1.33 -8.82 -19.25
CA THR A 110 0.02 -9.06 -18.64
C THR A 110 -1.10 -8.31 -19.34
N ASN A 111 -0.75 -7.42 -20.25
CA ASN A 111 -1.67 -6.51 -20.92
C ASN A 111 -2.42 -5.61 -19.92
N LEU A 112 -1.74 -5.24 -18.85
CA LEU A 112 -2.28 -4.38 -17.78
C LEU A 112 -1.44 -3.11 -17.65
N TYR A 113 -2.00 -2.13 -16.95
CA TYR A 113 -1.28 -0.93 -16.52
C TYR A 113 -1.02 -1.03 -15.03
N HIS A 114 0.18 -0.67 -14.64
CA HIS A 114 0.67 -0.79 -13.27
C HIS A 114 1.10 0.57 -12.74
N VAL A 115 0.56 0.97 -11.59
CA VAL A 115 1.01 2.16 -10.88
C VAL A 115 1.54 1.71 -9.53
N PRO A 116 2.85 1.54 -9.37
CA PRO A 116 3.41 1.30 -8.04
C PRO A 116 3.38 2.59 -7.23
N VAL A 117 2.85 2.54 -6.03
CA VAL A 117 2.85 3.65 -5.09
C VAL A 117 3.78 3.27 -3.95
N ASP A 118 4.87 4.03 -3.79
CA ASP A 118 5.83 3.78 -2.72
C ASP A 118 5.45 4.61 -1.50
N VAL A 119 5.20 3.93 -0.38
CA VAL A 119 4.81 4.57 0.87
C VAL A 119 5.80 4.17 1.95
N ARG A 120 6.37 5.16 2.62
CA ARG A 120 7.20 4.94 3.80
C ARG A 120 6.35 5.12 5.04
N PHE A 121 6.40 4.12 5.92
CA PHE A 121 5.72 4.15 7.21
C PHE A 121 6.75 4.34 8.30
N VAL A 122 6.57 5.37 9.13
CA VAL A 122 7.41 5.59 10.30
C VAL A 122 6.54 5.36 11.52
N TYR A 123 6.83 4.33 12.29
CA TYR A 123 5.97 3.95 13.41
C TYR A 123 6.79 3.41 14.56
N ASN A 124 6.16 3.41 15.74
CA ASN A 124 6.73 2.83 16.95
C ASN A 124 6.09 1.47 17.20
N GLU A 125 6.90 0.42 17.15
CA GLU A 125 6.43 -0.95 17.31
C GLU A 125 6.13 -1.30 18.77
N SER A 126 6.70 -0.57 19.72
CA SER A 126 6.55 -0.89 21.13
C SER A 126 5.11 -0.80 21.65
N THR A 127 4.25 -0.10 20.93
CA THR A 127 2.84 0.03 21.29
C THR A 127 2.01 -1.20 20.96
N VAL A 128 2.58 -2.17 20.27
CA VAL A 128 1.86 -3.33 19.74
C VAL A 128 1.90 -4.51 20.68
N SER A 129 2.67 -4.45 21.71
CA SER A 129 2.84 -5.56 22.64
C SER A 129 1.55 -5.97 23.33
#